data_911dbdd78aef97a6b5d9bdaf418cad44
#
_entry.id   911dbdd78aef97a6b5d9bdaf418cad44
#
_cell.length_a   1.000
_cell.length_b   1.000
_cell.length_c   1.000
_cell.angle_alpha   90.00
_cell.angle_beta   90.00
_cell.angle_gamma   90.00
#
_symmetry.space_group_name_H-M   'P 1'
#
loop_
_entity.id
_entity.type
_entity.pdbx_description
1 polymer ?
#
loop_
_entity_poly.entity_id
_entity_poly.type
_entity_poly.pdbx_seq_one_letter_code
_entity_poly.pdbx_strand_id
1 'polypeptide(L)'
;IRSTDGQISGSSYRLWTTLKVPQGESLEEHGNVLKHLVGAEEFILMPANGVFALGVGHVRRKGLEPGAKLDVPAEMMTTTVVDLTQEEWDVLLALKEELVPDEIIINCWDRRAEMAGVSLERFYDVARTLDSKKVIGRFSTFLEHVKPSDTGKRVTRFNGLFHWAVPKGREMETGGEVGRHHCMTHA
;
A
#
# COMPACT_ATOMS: atom_id res chain seq x y z
N ILE A 1 -2.71 -14.69 -1.84
CA ILE A 1 -2.82 -15.95 -1.06
C ILE A 1 -1.44 -16.32 -0.59
N ARG A 2 -1.30 -16.57 0.68
CA ARG A 2 -0.05 -17.02 1.30
C ARG A 2 -0.32 -18.28 2.09
N SER A 3 0.56 -19.27 2.00
CA SER A 3 0.49 -20.48 2.82
C SER A 3 1.66 -20.51 3.78
N THR A 4 1.42 -21.03 4.96
CA THR A 4 2.47 -21.35 5.94
C THR A 4 2.45 -22.86 6.16
N ASP A 5 3.60 -23.50 6.05
CA ASP A 5 3.75 -24.93 6.28
C ASP A 5 4.20 -25.24 7.72
N GLY A 6 4.42 -24.17 8.52
CA GLY A 6 4.84 -24.29 9.91
C GLY A 6 3.68 -24.49 10.88
N GLN A 7 3.91 -25.23 11.94
CA GLN A 7 2.97 -25.38 13.07
C GLN A 7 3.30 -24.39 14.18
N ILE A 8 3.27 -23.10 13.84
CA ILE A 8 3.46 -22.01 14.80
C ILE A 8 2.15 -21.28 15.03
N SER A 9 2.05 -20.53 16.11
CA SER A 9 0.88 -19.71 16.41
C SER A 9 0.56 -18.78 15.24
N GLY A 10 -0.68 -18.79 14.76
CA GLY A 10 -1.14 -18.03 13.61
C GLY A 10 -0.94 -18.70 12.25
N SER A 11 -0.27 -19.85 12.16
CA SER A 11 -0.07 -20.56 10.88
C SER A 11 -1.36 -21.15 10.28
N SER A 12 -2.43 -21.27 11.06
CA SER A 12 -3.76 -21.67 10.61
C SER A 12 -4.44 -20.62 9.74
N TYR A 13 -4.08 -19.33 9.89
CA TYR A 13 -4.60 -18.23 9.08
C TYR A 13 -3.85 -18.12 7.75
N ARG A 14 -4.40 -18.71 6.71
CA ARG A 14 -3.73 -18.87 5.40
C ARG A 14 -4.08 -17.81 4.38
N LEU A 15 -5.19 -17.12 4.58
CA LEU A 15 -5.62 -16.03 3.71
C LEU A 15 -5.46 -14.71 4.46
N TRP A 16 -4.77 -13.79 3.83
CA TRP A 16 -4.61 -12.44 4.33
C TRP A 16 -5.26 -11.46 3.35
N THR A 17 -6.14 -10.60 3.85
CA THR A 17 -6.86 -9.62 3.04
C THR A 17 -6.82 -8.25 3.72
N THR A 18 -6.99 -7.22 2.93
CA THR A 18 -7.21 -5.85 3.41
C THR A 18 -8.69 -5.54 3.24
N LEU A 19 -9.36 -5.18 4.33
CA LEU A 19 -10.74 -4.75 4.32
C LEU A 19 -10.80 -3.27 4.66
N LYS A 20 -11.46 -2.49 3.82
CA LYS A 20 -11.77 -1.08 4.07
C LYS A 20 -13.28 -0.96 4.23
N VAL A 21 -13.70 -0.37 5.32
CA VAL A 21 -15.11 -0.20 5.67
C VAL A 21 -15.41 1.29 5.69
N PRO A 22 -16.57 1.74 5.20
CA PRO A 22 -16.98 3.14 5.29
C PRO A 22 -16.97 3.66 6.73
N GLN A 23 -16.80 4.96 6.88
CA GLN A 23 -16.86 5.59 8.20
C GLN A 23 -18.23 5.35 8.84
N GLY A 24 -18.24 4.96 10.11
CA GLY A 24 -19.45 4.64 10.86
C GLY A 24 -19.89 3.19 10.79
N GLU A 25 -19.31 2.40 9.92
CA GLU A 25 -19.56 0.96 9.79
C GLU A 25 -18.62 0.13 10.68
N SER A 26 -19.07 -1.04 11.09
CA SER A 26 -18.29 -1.95 11.93
C SER A 26 -17.40 -2.87 11.09
N LEU A 27 -16.09 -2.80 11.32
CA LEU A 27 -15.12 -3.72 10.70
C LEU A 27 -15.39 -5.18 11.10
N GLU A 28 -15.80 -5.41 12.35
CA GLU A 28 -16.10 -6.73 12.88
C GLU A 28 -17.37 -7.33 12.22
N GLU A 29 -18.43 -6.53 12.08
CA GLU A 29 -19.67 -6.97 11.41
C GLU A 29 -19.39 -7.34 9.95
N HIS A 30 -18.66 -6.50 9.22
CA HIS A 30 -18.24 -6.82 7.84
C HIS A 30 -17.38 -8.09 7.77
N GLY A 31 -16.45 -8.25 8.71
CA GLY A 31 -15.64 -9.47 8.82
C GLY A 31 -16.50 -10.71 9.03
N ASN A 32 -17.50 -10.64 9.90
CA ASN A 32 -18.46 -11.74 10.13
C ASN A 32 -19.29 -12.07 8.88
N VAL A 33 -19.78 -11.07 8.18
CA VAL A 33 -20.50 -11.28 6.91
C VAL A 33 -19.61 -12.00 5.91
N LEU A 34 -18.38 -11.53 5.70
CA LEU A 34 -17.43 -12.17 4.78
C LEU A 34 -17.07 -13.59 5.22
N LYS A 35 -16.86 -13.83 6.52
CA LYS A 35 -16.61 -15.15 7.06
C LYS A 35 -17.70 -16.14 6.63
N HIS A 36 -18.97 -15.78 6.77
CA HIS A 36 -20.09 -16.61 6.38
C HIS A 36 -20.17 -16.82 4.86
N LEU A 37 -19.98 -15.78 4.08
CA LEU A 37 -20.06 -15.84 2.62
C LEU A 37 -18.99 -16.74 2.00
N VAL A 38 -17.78 -16.76 2.56
CA VAL A 38 -16.66 -17.54 2.02
C VAL A 38 -16.46 -18.89 2.74
N GLY A 39 -17.27 -19.20 3.74
CA GLY A 39 -17.14 -20.43 4.53
C GLY A 39 -15.86 -20.53 5.35
N ALA A 40 -15.32 -19.39 5.80
CA ALA A 40 -14.12 -19.38 6.64
C ALA A 40 -14.45 -19.86 8.07
N GLU A 41 -13.55 -20.62 8.67
CA GLU A 41 -13.71 -21.12 10.04
C GLU A 41 -13.59 -19.99 11.07
N GLU A 42 -12.60 -19.13 10.87
CA GLU A 42 -12.26 -18.05 11.77
C GLU A 42 -11.59 -16.88 11.04
N PHE A 43 -11.58 -15.70 11.63
CA PHE A 43 -10.76 -14.57 11.20
C PHE A 43 -10.20 -13.79 12.40
N ILE A 44 -9.08 -13.11 12.19
CA ILE A 44 -8.48 -12.19 13.15
C ILE A 44 -8.51 -10.79 12.53
N LEU A 45 -9.05 -9.83 13.28
CA LEU A 45 -8.94 -8.42 12.94
C LEU A 45 -7.58 -7.89 13.37
N MET A 46 -6.89 -7.23 12.45
CA MET A 46 -5.66 -6.50 12.70
C MET A 46 -5.85 -5.05 12.26
N PRO A 47 -6.48 -4.21 13.10
CA PRO A 47 -6.66 -2.79 12.77
C PRO A 47 -5.30 -2.12 12.54
N ALA A 48 -5.19 -1.35 11.44
CA ALA A 48 -3.99 -0.58 11.18
C ALA A 48 -3.87 0.56 12.21
N ASN A 49 -2.80 0.57 12.97
CA ASN A 49 -2.50 1.63 13.94
C ASN A 49 -1.72 2.79 13.32
N GLY A 50 -1.11 2.56 12.17
CA GLY A 50 -0.34 3.54 11.43
C GLY A 50 0.29 2.92 10.18
N VAL A 51 0.89 3.75 9.37
CA VAL A 51 1.62 3.38 8.16
C VAL A 51 2.98 4.05 8.21
N PHE A 52 4.04 3.29 7.97
CA PHE A 52 5.38 3.85 7.89
C PHE A 52 5.70 4.27 6.46
N ALA A 53 6.18 5.50 6.30
CA ALA A 53 6.77 5.95 5.06
C ALA A 53 8.15 5.31 4.91
N LEU A 54 8.25 4.29 4.06
CA LEU A 54 9.54 3.65 3.81
C LEU A 54 10.39 4.57 2.92
N GLY A 55 11.56 4.95 3.41
CA GLY A 55 12.53 5.76 2.65
C GLY A 55 13.20 5.02 1.49
N VAL A 56 12.84 3.76 1.27
CA VAL A 56 13.45 2.89 0.27
C VAL A 56 12.45 2.65 -0.85
N GLY A 57 12.85 2.96 -2.09
CA GLY A 57 12.08 2.60 -3.27
C GLY A 57 11.97 1.07 -3.42
N HIS A 58 10.91 0.61 -4.11
CA HIS A 58 10.72 -0.82 -4.43
C HIS A 58 11.82 -1.42 -5.31
N VAL A 59 12.74 -0.61 -5.80
CA VAL A 59 13.87 -1.07 -6.61
C VAL A 59 15.02 -1.41 -5.69
N ARG A 60 15.47 -2.66 -5.72
CA ARG A 60 16.67 -3.10 -5.02
C ARG A 60 17.88 -2.31 -5.48
N ARG A 61 18.58 -1.72 -4.55
CA ARG A 61 19.91 -1.19 -4.83
C ARG A 61 20.88 -2.36 -5.01
N LYS A 62 21.64 -2.33 -6.10
CA LYS A 62 22.69 -3.32 -6.36
C LYS A 62 23.77 -3.23 -5.27
N GLY A 63 24.16 -4.37 -4.70
CA GLY A 63 25.26 -4.45 -3.74
C GLY A 63 24.89 -4.16 -2.29
N LEU A 64 23.62 -4.25 -1.90
CA LEU A 64 23.24 -4.11 -0.49
C LEU A 64 23.51 -5.41 0.28
N GLU A 65 24.23 -5.27 1.36
CA GLU A 65 24.48 -6.34 2.31
C GLU A 65 23.22 -6.66 3.13
N PRO A 66 23.05 -7.91 3.60
CA PRO A 66 22.01 -8.25 4.56
C PRO A 66 22.10 -7.36 5.81
N GLY A 67 20.99 -6.78 6.22
CA GLY A 67 20.94 -5.87 7.35
C GLY A 67 21.27 -4.41 7.04
N ALA A 68 21.62 -4.09 5.79
CA ALA A 68 21.83 -2.69 5.39
C ALA A 68 20.57 -1.85 5.62
N LYS A 69 20.74 -0.67 6.21
CA LYS A 69 19.66 0.23 6.64
C LYS A 69 19.98 1.68 6.47
N LEU A 70 18.97 2.53 6.51
CA LEU A 70 19.11 3.98 6.57
C LEU A 70 19.55 4.41 7.98
N ASP A 71 20.20 5.57 8.08
CA ASP A 71 20.65 6.12 9.37
C ASP A 71 19.47 6.57 10.25
N VAL A 72 18.36 6.97 9.63
CA VAL A 72 17.14 7.43 10.32
C VAL A 72 16.04 6.37 10.28
N PRO A 73 15.27 6.18 11.36
CA PRO A 73 14.09 5.34 11.36
C PRO A 73 13.07 5.80 10.31
N ALA A 74 12.22 4.89 9.87
CA ALA A 74 11.08 5.25 9.04
C ALA A 74 10.07 6.08 9.86
N GLU A 75 9.56 7.14 9.26
CA GLU A 75 8.57 7.99 9.90
C GLU A 75 7.17 7.38 9.75
N MET A 76 6.41 7.43 10.84
CA MET A 76 5.00 7.07 10.78
C MET A 76 4.20 8.17 10.10
N MET A 77 3.42 7.78 9.12
CA MET A 77 2.43 8.65 8.49
C MET A 77 1.12 8.58 9.27
N THR A 78 0.64 9.72 9.75
CA THR A 78 -0.71 9.81 10.28
C THR A 78 -1.69 10.01 9.13
N THR A 79 -2.71 9.16 9.06
CA THR A 79 -3.82 9.33 8.13
C THR A 79 -4.88 10.22 8.78
N THR A 80 -5.23 11.31 8.12
CA THR A 80 -6.35 12.17 8.52
C THR A 80 -7.55 11.88 7.65
N VAL A 81 -8.74 11.88 8.25
CA VAL A 81 -9.98 11.88 7.48
C VAL A 81 -10.17 13.28 6.90
N VAL A 82 -10.32 13.37 5.59
CA VAL A 82 -10.45 14.64 4.87
C VAL A 82 -11.71 14.59 4.03
N ASP A 83 -12.55 15.62 4.16
CA ASP A 83 -13.69 15.80 3.28
C ASP A 83 -13.21 16.32 1.92
N LEU A 84 -13.68 15.70 0.87
CA LEU A 84 -13.37 16.06 -0.51
C LEU A 84 -14.61 16.60 -1.19
N THR A 85 -14.42 17.66 -2.00
CA THR A 85 -15.45 18.14 -2.92
C THR A 85 -15.69 17.13 -4.05
N GLN A 86 -16.78 17.27 -4.78
CA GLN A 86 -17.05 16.41 -5.95
C GLN A 86 -15.93 16.51 -6.99
N GLU A 87 -15.45 17.70 -7.29
CA GLU A 87 -14.34 17.91 -8.22
C GLU A 87 -13.05 17.23 -7.75
N GLU A 88 -12.74 17.30 -6.45
CA GLU A 88 -11.59 16.58 -5.88
C GLU A 88 -11.75 15.08 -5.99
N TRP A 89 -12.96 14.55 -5.81
CA TRP A 89 -13.26 13.14 -6.03
C TRP A 89 -13.08 12.72 -7.48
N ASP A 90 -13.58 13.49 -8.43
CA ASP A 90 -13.49 13.20 -9.85
C ASP A 90 -12.03 13.17 -10.31
N VAL A 91 -11.23 14.14 -9.89
CA VAL A 91 -9.78 14.16 -10.16
C VAL A 91 -9.05 13.01 -9.47
N LEU A 92 -9.39 12.70 -8.22
CA LEU A 92 -8.77 11.59 -7.48
C LEU A 92 -9.06 10.25 -8.16
N LEU A 93 -10.28 10.02 -8.62
CA LEU A 93 -10.65 8.81 -9.34
C LEU A 93 -9.87 8.69 -10.67
N ALA A 94 -9.78 9.77 -11.43
CA ALA A 94 -9.00 9.80 -12.67
C ALA A 94 -7.49 9.55 -12.43
N LEU A 95 -6.94 10.07 -11.33
CA LEU A 95 -5.54 9.82 -10.92
C LEU A 95 -5.28 8.36 -10.50
N LYS A 96 -6.27 7.70 -9.89
CA LYS A 96 -6.16 6.33 -9.40
C LYS A 96 -6.30 5.28 -10.50
N GLU A 97 -6.90 5.63 -11.62
CA GLU A 97 -7.09 4.70 -12.70
C GLU A 97 -5.76 4.31 -13.34
N GLU A 98 -5.57 3.03 -13.58
CA GLU A 98 -4.34 2.50 -14.17
C GLU A 98 -4.16 3.03 -15.60
N LEU A 99 -2.96 3.51 -15.91
CA LEU A 99 -2.60 3.92 -17.26
C LEU A 99 -2.40 2.68 -18.13
N VAL A 100 -3.14 2.57 -19.22
CA VAL A 100 -2.88 1.54 -20.23
C VAL A 100 -1.64 1.89 -21.06
N PRO A 101 -0.96 0.92 -21.66
CA PRO A 101 0.29 1.17 -22.39
C PRO A 101 0.22 2.32 -23.42
N ASP A 102 -0.89 2.44 -24.12
CA ASP A 102 -1.10 3.48 -25.15
C ASP A 102 -1.29 4.89 -24.55
N GLU A 103 -1.54 4.99 -23.27
CA GLU A 103 -1.64 6.27 -22.55
C GLU A 103 -0.29 6.74 -21.99
N ILE A 104 0.76 5.91 -22.05
CA ILE A 104 2.10 6.28 -21.57
C ILE A 104 2.80 7.13 -22.65
N ILE A 105 2.34 8.35 -22.77
CA ILE A 105 2.83 9.37 -23.71
C ILE A 105 3.25 10.62 -22.94
N ILE A 106 3.84 11.58 -23.65
CA ILE A 106 4.34 12.83 -23.02
C ILE A 106 3.25 13.58 -22.25
N ASN A 107 2.03 13.61 -22.78
CA ASN A 107 0.88 14.31 -22.18
C ASN A 107 -0.18 13.31 -21.68
N CYS A 108 0.23 12.34 -20.88
CA CYS A 108 -0.66 11.28 -20.39
C CYS A 108 -1.83 11.78 -19.53
N TRP A 109 -1.79 13.02 -19.06
CA TRP A 109 -2.81 13.59 -18.19
C TRP A 109 -3.94 14.30 -18.90
N ASP A 110 -3.83 14.62 -20.20
CA ASP A 110 -4.90 15.28 -20.96
C ASP A 110 -6.19 14.48 -20.89
N ARG A 111 -6.12 13.19 -21.21
CA ARG A 111 -7.28 12.27 -21.13
C ARG A 111 -7.85 12.17 -19.70
N ARG A 112 -6.99 12.19 -18.69
CA ARG A 112 -7.43 12.11 -17.30
C ARG A 112 -8.15 13.37 -16.84
N ALA A 113 -7.71 14.53 -17.33
CA ALA A 113 -8.42 15.79 -17.11
C ALA A 113 -9.80 15.79 -17.79
N GLU A 114 -9.88 15.30 -19.04
CA GLU A 114 -11.15 15.11 -19.72
C GLU A 114 -12.11 14.16 -18.97
N MET A 115 -11.60 13.03 -18.47
CA MET A 115 -12.37 12.09 -17.65
C MET A 115 -12.92 12.74 -16.38
N ALA A 116 -12.14 13.60 -15.74
CA ALA A 116 -12.57 14.36 -14.57
C ALA A 116 -13.45 15.59 -14.92
N GLY A 117 -13.67 15.87 -16.20
CA GLY A 117 -14.49 17.00 -16.65
C GLY A 117 -13.88 18.38 -16.40
N VAL A 118 -12.55 18.47 -16.30
CA VAL A 118 -11.82 19.71 -16.00
C VAL A 118 -10.74 20.00 -17.05
N SER A 119 -10.25 21.25 -17.08
CA SER A 119 -9.07 21.59 -17.90
C SER A 119 -7.81 20.93 -17.30
N LEU A 120 -6.78 20.70 -18.13
CA LEU A 120 -5.51 20.14 -17.67
C LEU A 120 -4.86 20.99 -16.57
N GLU A 121 -4.91 22.31 -16.68
CA GLU A 121 -4.40 23.23 -15.66
C GLU A 121 -5.14 23.01 -14.31
N ARG A 122 -6.48 22.96 -14.38
CA ARG A 122 -7.31 22.72 -13.20
C ARG A 122 -7.04 21.35 -12.59
N PHE A 123 -6.86 20.33 -13.43
CA PHE A 123 -6.52 18.99 -12.99
C PHE A 123 -5.24 18.96 -12.14
N TYR A 124 -4.19 19.65 -12.58
CA TYR A 124 -2.95 19.77 -11.82
C TYR A 124 -3.12 20.55 -10.51
N ASP A 125 -3.92 21.60 -10.51
CA ASP A 125 -4.17 22.40 -9.30
C ASP A 125 -4.91 21.58 -8.23
N VAL A 126 -5.92 20.83 -8.66
CA VAL A 126 -6.65 19.92 -7.77
C VAL A 126 -5.77 18.80 -7.29
N ALA A 127 -4.94 18.21 -8.15
CA ALA A 127 -3.99 17.17 -7.77
C ALA A 127 -2.98 17.67 -6.71
N ARG A 128 -2.45 18.88 -6.85
CA ARG A 128 -1.59 19.52 -5.82
C ARG A 128 -2.35 19.77 -4.51
N THR A 129 -3.62 20.12 -4.59
CA THR A 129 -4.48 20.28 -3.41
C THR A 129 -4.66 18.95 -2.69
N LEU A 130 -4.95 17.86 -3.40
CA LEU A 130 -5.05 16.52 -2.86
C LEU A 130 -3.74 16.04 -2.22
N ASP A 131 -2.60 16.36 -2.82
CA ASP A 131 -1.28 16.07 -2.25
C ASP A 131 -1.05 16.87 -0.96
N SER A 132 -1.37 18.17 -0.96
CA SER A 132 -1.24 19.01 0.25
C SER A 132 -2.14 18.56 1.41
N LYS A 133 -3.32 18.02 1.09
CA LYS A 133 -4.24 17.40 2.06
C LYS A 133 -3.79 15.99 2.50
N LYS A 134 -2.67 15.49 1.98
CA LYS A 134 -2.17 14.13 2.24
C LYS A 134 -3.13 13.01 1.83
N VAL A 135 -4.03 13.28 0.90
CA VAL A 135 -4.92 12.27 0.29
C VAL A 135 -4.14 11.37 -0.66
N ILE A 136 -3.17 11.96 -1.39
CA ILE A 136 -2.23 11.20 -2.22
C ILE A 136 -1.04 10.83 -1.34
N GLY A 137 -0.95 9.57 -0.96
CA GLY A 137 0.14 9.09 -0.09
C GLY A 137 1.44 8.93 -0.86
N ARG A 138 1.40 8.29 -2.01
CA ARG A 138 2.55 8.05 -2.87
C ARG A 138 2.11 7.93 -4.32
N PHE A 139 2.78 8.67 -5.17
CA PHE A 139 2.63 8.52 -6.61
C PHE A 139 3.94 7.97 -7.18
N SER A 140 3.92 6.74 -7.65
CA SER A 140 5.12 6.10 -8.21
C SER A 140 4.76 4.97 -9.16
N THR A 141 5.64 4.69 -10.10
CA THR A 141 5.56 3.49 -10.93
C THR A 141 5.74 2.26 -10.06
N PHE A 142 4.83 1.31 -10.20
CA PHE A 142 4.90 0.02 -9.53
C PHE A 142 5.50 -1.01 -10.48
N LEU A 143 6.63 -1.60 -10.11
CA LEU A 143 7.26 -2.65 -10.90
C LEU A 143 6.75 -4.02 -10.45
N GLU A 144 6.16 -4.77 -11.36
CA GLU A 144 5.75 -6.16 -11.12
C GLU A 144 6.97 -7.10 -11.07
N HIS A 145 7.70 -7.04 -10.00
CA HIS A 145 8.95 -7.79 -9.82
C HIS A 145 8.77 -9.28 -9.50
N VAL A 146 7.54 -9.75 -9.31
CA VAL A 146 7.21 -11.18 -9.08
C VAL A 146 6.92 -11.93 -10.37
N LYS A 147 6.57 -11.26 -11.46
CA LYS A 147 6.41 -11.90 -12.78
C LYS A 147 7.78 -12.24 -13.38
N PRO A 148 7.95 -13.39 -14.06
CA PRO A 148 9.13 -13.62 -14.86
C PRO A 148 9.24 -12.57 -15.96
N SER A 149 10.44 -12.08 -16.21
CA SER A 149 10.71 -11.29 -17.42
C SER A 149 10.55 -12.17 -18.69
N ASP A 150 10.55 -11.55 -19.87
CA ASP A 150 10.52 -12.27 -21.15
C ASP A 150 11.67 -13.27 -21.29
N THR A 151 12.76 -13.06 -20.54
CA THR A 151 13.89 -14.00 -20.45
C THR A 151 13.69 -15.10 -19.40
N GLY A 152 12.52 -15.17 -18.75
CA GLY A 152 12.21 -16.12 -17.67
C GLY A 152 12.89 -15.81 -16.34
N LYS A 153 13.68 -14.75 -16.24
CA LYS A 153 14.36 -14.36 -15.00
C LYS A 153 13.44 -13.53 -14.13
N ARG A 154 13.41 -13.87 -12.84
CA ARG A 154 12.70 -13.06 -11.83
C ARG A 154 13.64 -12.04 -11.20
N VAL A 155 13.18 -10.81 -11.07
CA VAL A 155 13.91 -9.74 -10.38
C VAL A 155 14.00 -10.02 -8.88
N THR A 156 12.93 -10.57 -8.30
CA THR A 156 12.85 -10.95 -6.90
C THR A 156 12.61 -12.44 -6.74
N ARG A 157 13.44 -13.11 -5.95
CA ARG A 157 13.31 -14.55 -5.67
C ARG A 157 12.25 -14.84 -4.63
N PHE A 158 12.16 -13.97 -3.62
CA PHE A 158 11.26 -14.12 -2.48
C PHE A 158 10.55 -12.81 -2.19
N ASN A 159 9.26 -12.92 -1.94
CA ASN A 159 8.45 -11.88 -1.34
C ASN A 159 7.66 -12.54 -0.20
N GLY A 160 8.08 -12.28 1.03
CA GLY A 160 7.50 -12.87 2.24
C GLY A 160 6.82 -11.81 3.09
N LEU A 161 5.72 -12.20 3.73
CA LEU A 161 5.10 -11.44 4.80
C LEU A 161 5.66 -11.97 6.12
N PHE A 162 6.18 -11.07 6.94
CA PHE A 162 6.76 -11.39 8.24
C PHE A 162 5.92 -10.74 9.33
N HIS A 163 5.61 -11.50 10.37
CA HIS A 163 4.98 -11.01 11.57
C HIS A 163 5.98 -11.07 12.71
N TRP A 164 6.10 -9.98 13.43
CA TRP A 164 7.04 -9.83 14.53
C TRP A 164 6.27 -9.78 15.85
N ALA A 165 6.62 -10.66 16.79
CA ALA A 165 6.14 -10.53 18.16
C ALA A 165 6.96 -9.44 18.87
N VAL A 166 6.32 -8.33 19.18
CA VAL A 166 6.95 -7.20 19.88
C VAL A 166 6.26 -6.96 21.23
N PRO A 167 6.98 -6.46 22.24
CA PRO A 167 6.36 -6.04 23.48
C PRO A 167 5.27 -4.99 23.27
N LYS A 168 4.16 -5.13 23.98
CA LYS A 168 3.05 -4.18 23.90
C LYS A 168 3.52 -2.76 24.19
N GLY A 169 3.16 -1.83 23.32
CA GLY A 169 3.53 -0.41 23.39
C GLY A 169 4.84 -0.06 22.68
N ARG A 170 5.56 -1.04 22.09
CA ARG A 170 6.77 -0.80 21.32
C ARG A 170 6.57 -1.01 19.81
N GLU A 171 5.34 -1.15 19.37
CA GLU A 171 4.99 -1.43 17.99
C GLU A 171 5.53 -0.32 17.05
N MET A 172 5.37 0.93 17.46
CA MET A 172 5.80 2.09 16.66
C MET A 172 7.32 2.20 16.54
N GLU A 173 8.04 2.02 17.65
CA GLU A 173 9.51 2.01 17.67
C GLU A 173 10.05 0.88 16.80
N THR A 174 9.50 -0.31 16.97
CA THR A 174 9.92 -1.49 16.21
C THR A 174 9.61 -1.34 14.72
N GLY A 175 8.42 -0.82 14.37
CA GLY A 175 8.04 -0.55 13.00
C GLY A 175 8.96 0.47 12.33
N GLY A 176 9.34 1.54 13.02
CA GLY A 176 10.30 2.53 12.55
C GLY A 176 11.70 1.93 12.31
N GLU A 177 12.16 1.08 13.20
CA GLU A 177 13.46 0.38 13.03
C GLU A 177 13.42 -0.61 11.88
N VAL A 178 12.38 -1.45 11.79
CA VAL A 178 12.21 -2.43 10.71
C VAL A 178 12.08 -1.72 9.36
N GLY A 179 11.32 -0.63 9.30
CA GLY A 179 11.06 0.13 8.07
C GLY A 179 12.28 0.81 7.48
N ARG A 180 13.36 1.01 8.25
CA ARG A 180 14.61 1.61 7.73
C ARG A 180 15.48 0.61 6.95
N HIS A 181 15.19 -0.69 7.01
CA HIS A 181 15.95 -1.70 6.31
C HIS A 181 15.60 -1.77 4.81
N HIS A 182 16.64 -1.82 3.96
CA HIS A 182 16.49 -1.75 2.50
C HIS A 182 15.72 -2.91 1.86
N CYS A 183 15.56 -4.02 2.57
CA CYS A 183 14.80 -5.18 2.09
C CYS A 183 13.30 -5.09 2.40
N MET A 184 12.89 -4.13 3.22
CA MET A 184 11.48 -3.93 3.54
C MET A 184 10.78 -3.14 2.44
N THR A 185 9.61 -3.60 2.05
CA THR A 185 8.77 -2.91 1.05
C THR A 185 7.53 -2.28 1.65
N HIS A 186 7.10 -2.81 2.79
CA HIS A 186 5.96 -2.30 3.57
C HIS A 186 6.20 -2.61 5.05
N ALA A 187 5.85 -1.69 5.92
CA ALA A 187 5.87 -1.86 7.38
C ALA A 187 4.67 -1.16 8.03
#